data_5c9745d34d417e08956744784ed75ee4
#
_entry.id   5c9745d34d417e08956744784ed75ee4
#
_cell.length_a   1.000
_cell.length_b   1.000
_cell.length_c   1.000
_cell.angle_alpha   90.00
_cell.angle_beta   90.00
_cell.angle_gamma   90.00
#
_symmetry.space_group_name_H-M   'P 1'
#
loop_
_entity.id
_entity.type
_entity.pdbx_description
1 polymer ?
#
loop_
_entity_poly.entity_id
_entity_poly.type
_entity_poly.pdbx_seq_one_letter_code
_entity_poly.pdbx_strand_id
1 'polypeptide(L)'
;MKIFALTTPEEDAMGFWEEFWNDLYYDLGFSSYSNLGFDKGTIRSAGLIVLGIFIGIIIACVAMAYNKQVLGGFVRRVLGENCRSAEGAKTLEELGYKKNPFLRSAVQRSVSLRRVLHCVEEEEFYREQNEDREAYEKRRAEEPSLPKFREREYLVDPSRDHFYIPEDKSEMAERKFDAKGASWVSTIVWIVVIIVAFFVLLSFLPDILNALNDFAGSFNNNDPTLR
;
A
#
# COMPACT_ATOMS: atom_id res chain seq x y z
N MET A 1 -32.42 -41.41 11.30
CA MET A 1 -31.88 -40.75 10.13
C MET A 1 -31.52 -39.33 10.55
N LYS A 2 -30.26 -39.05 10.95
CA LYS A 2 -29.79 -37.71 11.37
C LYS A 2 -29.42 -36.95 10.10
N ILE A 3 -30.19 -35.92 9.83
CA ILE A 3 -29.86 -34.96 8.76
C ILE A 3 -28.67 -34.14 9.27
N PHE A 4 -27.50 -34.35 8.67
CA PHE A 4 -26.36 -33.45 8.82
C PHE A 4 -26.77 -32.11 8.14
N ALA A 5 -27.09 -31.09 8.93
CA ALA A 5 -27.17 -29.74 8.46
C ALA A 5 -25.76 -29.33 8.06
N LEU A 6 -25.54 -29.14 6.77
CA LEU A 6 -24.34 -28.47 6.23
C LEU A 6 -24.44 -27.01 6.66
N THR A 7 -23.74 -26.66 7.75
CA THR A 7 -23.49 -25.26 8.08
C THR A 7 -22.70 -24.62 6.94
N THR A 8 -23.11 -23.44 6.52
CA THR A 8 -22.40 -22.70 5.47
C THR A 8 -21.06 -22.19 6.03
N PRO A 9 -19.98 -22.12 5.23
CA PRO A 9 -18.67 -21.64 5.68
C PRO A 9 -18.69 -20.23 6.29
N GLU A 10 -19.71 -19.43 5.99
CA GLU A 10 -19.90 -18.08 6.55
C GLU A 10 -20.43 -18.11 7.99
N GLU A 11 -21.28 -19.07 8.36
CA GLU A 11 -21.78 -19.21 9.73
C GLU A 11 -20.69 -19.71 10.68
N ASP A 12 -19.84 -20.62 10.22
CA ASP A 12 -18.69 -21.10 11.01
C ASP A 12 -17.63 -20.01 11.21
N ALA A 13 -17.40 -19.16 10.22
CA ALA A 13 -16.46 -18.03 10.32
C ALA A 13 -16.97 -16.95 11.29
N MET A 14 -18.26 -16.62 11.29
CA MET A 14 -18.84 -15.66 12.24
C MET A 14 -18.78 -16.19 13.68
N GLY A 15 -19.08 -17.48 13.88
CA GLY A 15 -18.97 -18.11 15.20
C GLY A 15 -17.55 -18.07 15.75
N PHE A 16 -16.55 -18.38 14.92
CA PHE A 16 -15.14 -18.28 15.29
C PHE A 16 -14.73 -16.87 15.76
N TRP A 17 -15.14 -15.83 15.04
CA TRP A 17 -14.80 -14.45 15.39
C TRP A 17 -15.50 -13.97 16.66
N GLU A 18 -16.74 -14.40 16.90
CA GLU A 18 -17.46 -14.09 18.14
C GLU A 18 -16.83 -14.79 19.34
N GLU A 19 -16.46 -16.06 19.21
CA GLU A 19 -15.76 -16.83 20.23
C GLU A 19 -14.40 -16.21 20.54
N PHE A 20 -13.60 -15.91 19.52
CA PHE A 20 -12.30 -15.23 19.67
C PHE A 20 -12.41 -13.90 20.43
N TRP A 21 -13.39 -13.06 20.11
CA TRP A 21 -13.55 -11.77 20.80
C TRP A 21 -14.10 -11.92 22.21
N ASN A 22 -14.92 -12.92 22.49
CA ASN A 22 -15.38 -13.23 23.83
C ASN A 22 -14.23 -13.75 24.71
N ASP A 23 -13.43 -14.68 24.18
CA ASP A 23 -12.27 -15.22 24.91
C ASP A 23 -11.27 -14.10 25.20
N LEU A 24 -10.95 -13.27 24.20
CA LEU A 24 -10.08 -12.11 24.38
C LEU A 24 -10.62 -11.13 25.44
N TYR A 25 -11.95 -10.93 25.49
CA TYR A 25 -12.60 -10.10 26.50
C TYR A 25 -12.40 -10.65 27.91
N TYR A 26 -12.59 -11.95 28.11
CA TYR A 26 -12.46 -12.58 29.42
C TYR A 26 -10.99 -12.75 29.80
N ASP A 27 -10.13 -13.14 28.89
CA ASP A 27 -8.70 -13.35 29.16
C ASP A 27 -7.97 -12.03 29.51
N LEU A 28 -8.38 -10.92 28.91
CA LEU A 28 -7.84 -9.59 29.22
C LEU A 28 -8.48 -8.97 30.46
N GLY A 29 -9.44 -9.66 31.13
CA GLY A 29 -10.02 -9.24 32.40
C GLY A 29 -10.80 -7.91 32.32
N PHE A 30 -11.30 -7.51 31.15
CA PHE A 30 -12.02 -6.24 30.96
C PHE A 30 -13.23 -6.05 31.86
N SER A 31 -13.82 -7.14 32.37
CA SER A 31 -14.92 -7.09 33.34
C SER A 31 -14.51 -6.55 34.71
N SER A 32 -13.21 -6.46 35.01
CA SER A 32 -12.67 -6.02 36.31
C SER A 32 -12.35 -4.52 36.36
N TYR A 33 -12.41 -3.79 35.24
CA TYR A 33 -12.04 -2.37 35.16
C TYR A 33 -13.25 -1.46 35.41
N SER A 34 -13.71 -1.37 36.63
CA SER A 34 -14.92 -0.63 37.00
C SER A 34 -14.85 0.89 36.76
N ASN A 35 -13.64 1.48 36.85
CA ASN A 35 -13.46 2.92 36.70
C ASN A 35 -13.33 3.35 35.21
N LEU A 36 -13.05 2.43 34.30
CA LEU A 36 -12.87 2.71 32.87
C LEU A 36 -14.17 2.55 32.05
N GLY A 37 -15.25 2.00 32.66
CA GLY A 37 -16.56 1.91 32.01
C GLY A 37 -16.58 1.11 30.70
N PHE A 38 -15.71 0.13 30.54
CA PHE A 38 -15.66 -0.70 29.34
C PHE A 38 -16.87 -1.63 29.27
N ASP A 39 -17.64 -1.50 28.19
CA ASP A 39 -18.66 -2.48 27.81
C ASP A 39 -18.14 -3.38 26.67
N LYS A 40 -18.84 -4.49 26.40
CA LYS A 40 -18.47 -5.45 25.33
C LYS A 40 -18.42 -4.78 23.95
N GLY A 41 -19.27 -3.80 23.68
CA GLY A 41 -19.33 -3.07 22.41
C GLY A 41 -18.09 -2.20 22.19
N THR A 42 -17.70 -1.47 23.23
CA THR A 42 -16.50 -0.61 23.22
C THR A 42 -15.22 -1.42 22.97
N ILE A 43 -15.10 -2.57 23.63
CA ILE A 43 -13.94 -3.43 23.51
C ILE A 43 -13.85 -4.08 22.13
N ARG A 44 -14.98 -4.56 21.59
CA ARG A 44 -15.04 -5.07 20.23
C ARG A 44 -14.61 -4.02 19.22
N SER A 45 -15.06 -2.79 19.36
CA SER A 45 -14.67 -1.69 18.49
C SER A 45 -13.20 -1.34 18.61
N ALA A 46 -12.66 -1.26 19.82
CA ALA A 46 -11.24 -1.02 20.07
C ALA A 46 -10.37 -2.13 19.50
N GLY A 47 -10.75 -3.40 19.72
CA GLY A 47 -10.04 -4.56 19.17
C GLY A 47 -10.01 -4.56 17.65
N LEU A 48 -11.11 -4.20 16.98
CA LEU A 48 -11.15 -4.08 15.52
C LEU A 48 -10.23 -2.95 15.01
N ILE A 49 -10.13 -1.83 15.74
CA ILE A 49 -9.21 -0.73 15.40
C ILE A 49 -7.76 -1.22 15.51
N VAL A 50 -7.40 -1.87 16.62
CA VAL A 50 -6.04 -2.41 16.84
C VAL A 50 -5.68 -3.44 15.77
N LEU A 51 -6.59 -4.37 15.47
CA LEU A 51 -6.41 -5.35 14.41
C LEU A 51 -6.24 -4.68 13.03
N GLY A 52 -7.05 -3.66 12.74
CA GLY A 52 -6.96 -2.89 11.50
C GLY A 52 -5.62 -2.19 11.32
N ILE A 53 -5.10 -1.57 12.39
CA ILE A 53 -3.77 -0.94 12.40
C ILE A 53 -2.70 -2.00 12.13
N PHE A 54 -2.79 -3.16 12.78
CA PHE A 54 -1.83 -4.24 12.63
C PHE A 54 -1.80 -4.80 11.20
N ILE A 55 -2.97 -5.09 10.63
CA ILE A 55 -3.10 -5.49 9.22
C ILE A 55 -2.53 -4.41 8.29
N GLY A 56 -2.81 -3.14 8.58
CA GLY A 56 -2.27 -2.00 7.82
C GLY A 56 -0.74 -1.96 7.81
N ILE A 57 -0.10 -2.23 8.95
CA ILE A 57 1.37 -2.31 9.04
C ILE A 57 1.92 -3.46 8.19
N ILE A 58 1.29 -4.64 8.24
CA ILE A 58 1.70 -5.80 7.41
C ILE A 58 1.59 -5.45 5.92
N ILE A 59 0.47 -4.87 5.50
CA ILE A 59 0.26 -4.44 4.11
C ILE A 59 1.34 -3.44 3.70
N ALA A 60 1.66 -2.47 4.55
CA ALA A 60 2.71 -1.48 4.29
C ALA A 60 4.10 -2.14 4.14
N CYS A 61 4.44 -3.13 4.98
CA CYS A 61 5.68 -3.89 4.86
C CYS A 61 5.77 -4.66 3.54
N VAL A 62 4.68 -5.34 3.14
CA VAL A 62 4.60 -6.06 1.87
C VAL A 62 4.73 -5.09 0.69
N ALA A 63 4.04 -3.95 0.73
CA ALA A 63 4.13 -2.93 -0.31
C ALA A 63 5.54 -2.34 -0.45
N MET A 64 6.24 -2.09 0.67
CA MET A 64 7.63 -1.63 0.64
C MET A 64 8.57 -2.68 0.04
N ALA A 65 8.40 -3.96 0.41
CA ALA A 65 9.18 -5.05 -0.15
C ALA A 65 8.94 -5.19 -1.66
N TYR A 66 7.68 -5.13 -2.07
CA TYR A 66 7.29 -5.15 -3.48
C TYR A 66 7.97 -4.01 -4.26
N ASN A 67 7.86 -2.77 -3.79
CA ASN A 67 8.48 -1.62 -4.45
C ASN A 67 10.00 -1.79 -4.60
N LYS A 68 10.68 -2.26 -3.55
CA LYS A 68 12.14 -2.43 -3.59
C LYS A 68 12.59 -3.60 -4.45
N GLN A 69 11.88 -4.71 -4.44
CA GLN A 69 12.34 -5.93 -5.12
C GLN A 69 11.85 -6.02 -6.56
N VAL A 70 10.57 -5.76 -6.81
CA VAL A 70 10.00 -5.88 -8.15
C VAL A 70 10.35 -4.65 -8.98
N LEU A 71 10.02 -3.46 -8.48
CA LEU A 71 10.32 -2.24 -9.23
C LEU A 71 11.82 -1.95 -9.26
N GLY A 72 12.53 -2.16 -8.14
CA GLY A 72 13.99 -2.00 -8.10
C GLY A 72 14.72 -3.03 -8.98
N GLY A 73 14.23 -4.27 -9.06
CA GLY A 73 14.73 -5.28 -9.98
C GLY A 73 14.58 -4.85 -11.44
N PHE A 74 13.42 -4.34 -11.80
CA PHE A 74 13.13 -3.82 -13.13
C PHE A 74 14.04 -2.63 -13.49
N VAL A 75 14.09 -1.60 -12.63
CA VAL A 75 14.92 -0.40 -12.85
C VAL A 75 16.40 -0.78 -13.06
N ARG A 76 16.94 -1.66 -12.21
CA ARG A 76 18.32 -2.17 -12.39
C ARG A 76 18.51 -2.93 -13.69
N ARG A 77 17.50 -3.68 -14.15
CA ARG A 77 17.57 -4.37 -15.42
C ARG A 77 17.64 -3.39 -16.59
N VAL A 78 16.77 -2.35 -16.57
CA VAL A 78 16.78 -1.28 -17.57
C VAL A 78 18.14 -0.57 -17.62
N LEU A 79 18.69 -0.20 -16.46
CA LEU A 79 20.01 0.44 -16.37
C LEU A 79 21.15 -0.50 -16.78
N GLY A 80 21.08 -1.77 -16.40
CA GLY A 80 22.08 -2.79 -16.74
C GLY A 80 22.12 -3.15 -18.21
N GLU A 81 20.99 -3.08 -18.89
CA GLU A 81 20.86 -3.26 -20.35
C GLU A 81 21.21 -2.00 -21.16
N ASN A 82 21.69 -0.97 -20.46
CA ASN A 82 22.11 0.31 -21.05
C ASN A 82 20.99 1.06 -21.79
N CYS A 83 19.71 0.88 -21.36
CA CYS A 83 18.56 1.59 -21.91
C CYS A 83 18.49 3.03 -21.33
N ARG A 84 19.45 3.88 -21.74
CA ARG A 84 19.60 5.27 -21.23
C ARG A 84 19.13 6.35 -22.23
N SER A 85 18.76 5.93 -23.42
CA SER A 85 18.24 6.80 -24.49
C SER A 85 17.08 6.12 -25.20
N ALA A 86 16.32 6.90 -25.98
CA ALA A 86 15.22 6.38 -26.79
C ALA A 86 15.69 5.28 -27.79
N GLU A 87 16.92 5.40 -28.34
CA GLU A 87 17.48 4.43 -29.27
C GLU A 87 17.77 3.07 -28.60
N GLY A 88 18.09 3.09 -27.31
CA GLY A 88 18.35 1.87 -26.52
C GLY A 88 17.14 1.37 -25.74
N ALA A 89 15.97 1.97 -25.93
CA ALA A 89 14.75 1.60 -25.24
C ALA A 89 14.32 0.18 -25.57
N LYS A 90 13.76 -0.53 -24.59
CA LYS A 90 13.35 -1.93 -24.71
C LYS A 90 11.94 -2.15 -24.19
N THR A 91 11.27 -3.15 -24.76
CA THR A 91 9.95 -3.59 -24.28
C THR A 91 10.07 -4.38 -22.97
N LEU A 92 8.96 -4.50 -22.22
CA LEU A 92 8.93 -5.38 -21.03
C LEU A 92 9.23 -6.84 -21.37
N GLU A 93 8.94 -7.27 -22.59
CA GLU A 93 9.24 -8.62 -23.05
C GLU A 93 10.75 -8.86 -23.18
N GLU A 94 11.46 -7.95 -23.84
CA GLU A 94 12.92 -8.00 -24.01
C GLU A 94 13.66 -7.91 -22.67
N LEU A 95 13.12 -7.14 -21.73
CA LEU A 95 13.63 -7.04 -20.36
C LEU A 95 13.31 -8.28 -19.49
N GLY A 96 12.55 -9.26 -20.01
CA GLY A 96 12.21 -10.50 -19.31
C GLY A 96 11.02 -10.41 -18.35
N TYR A 97 10.23 -9.35 -18.42
CA TYR A 97 9.09 -9.12 -17.51
C TYR A 97 7.71 -9.31 -18.14
N LYS A 98 7.60 -9.93 -19.30
CA LYS A 98 6.35 -10.17 -20.06
C LYS A 98 5.20 -10.71 -19.19
N LYS A 99 5.49 -11.67 -18.31
CA LYS A 99 4.49 -12.39 -17.49
C LYS A 99 4.19 -11.75 -16.12
N ASN A 100 4.79 -10.60 -15.80
CA ASN A 100 4.60 -9.98 -14.49
C ASN A 100 3.43 -8.97 -14.51
N PRO A 101 2.21 -9.35 -14.05
CA PRO A 101 1.04 -8.47 -14.12
C PRO A 101 1.17 -7.24 -13.21
N PHE A 102 1.90 -7.39 -12.11
CA PHE A 102 2.12 -6.29 -11.17
C PHE A 102 3.02 -5.21 -11.77
N LEU A 103 4.10 -5.60 -12.47
CA LEU A 103 4.97 -4.64 -13.13
C LEU A 103 4.25 -3.94 -14.28
N ARG A 104 3.44 -4.66 -15.05
CA ARG A 104 2.61 -4.06 -16.12
C ARG A 104 1.68 -2.98 -15.55
N SER A 105 1.01 -3.27 -14.45
CA SER A 105 0.17 -2.28 -13.75
C SER A 105 1.01 -1.13 -13.18
N ALA A 106 2.21 -1.40 -12.66
CA ALA A 106 3.08 -0.38 -12.11
C ALA A 106 3.60 0.60 -13.16
N VAL A 107 3.97 0.12 -14.34
CA VAL A 107 4.41 0.96 -15.48
C VAL A 107 3.29 1.89 -15.94
N GLN A 108 2.04 1.43 -15.92
CA GLN A 108 0.89 2.25 -16.28
C GLN A 108 0.51 3.28 -15.20
N ARG A 109 0.57 2.92 -13.92
CA ARG A 109 -0.08 3.66 -12.82
C ARG A 109 0.86 4.22 -11.77
N SER A 110 2.08 3.70 -11.64
CA SER A 110 2.99 4.11 -10.57
C SER A 110 3.64 5.46 -10.87
N VAL A 111 3.16 6.51 -10.21
CA VAL A 111 3.75 7.86 -10.27
C VAL A 111 5.25 7.83 -9.92
N SER A 112 5.64 6.95 -8.99
CA SER A 112 7.03 6.82 -8.56
C SER A 112 7.94 6.27 -9.66
N LEU A 113 7.47 5.28 -10.41
CA LEU A 113 8.21 4.67 -11.50
C LEU A 113 8.22 5.60 -12.73
N ARG A 114 7.09 6.18 -13.10
CA ARG A 114 6.96 7.09 -14.24
C ARG A 114 7.75 8.40 -14.12
N ARG A 115 8.20 8.76 -12.92
CA ARG A 115 9.12 9.91 -12.76
C ARG A 115 10.52 9.66 -13.31
N VAL A 116 10.95 8.41 -13.35
CA VAL A 116 12.29 8.03 -13.80
C VAL A 116 12.27 7.21 -15.09
N LEU A 117 11.20 6.49 -15.35
CA LEU A 117 11.00 5.67 -16.54
C LEU A 117 10.26 6.49 -17.60
N HIS A 118 10.83 6.56 -18.78
CA HIS A 118 10.27 7.20 -19.97
C HIS A 118 9.79 6.15 -20.95
N CYS A 119 8.80 6.51 -21.74
CA CYS A 119 8.24 5.69 -22.81
C CYS A 119 8.41 6.45 -24.12
N VAL A 120 9.01 5.81 -25.11
CA VAL A 120 9.33 6.45 -26.41
C VAL A 120 8.05 6.85 -27.12
N GLU A 121 7.09 5.96 -27.19
CA GLU A 121 5.81 6.18 -27.89
C GLU A 121 4.97 7.27 -27.21
N GLU A 122 5.05 7.37 -25.89
CA GLU A 122 4.38 8.45 -25.15
C GLU A 122 5.01 9.81 -25.46
N GLU A 123 6.34 9.88 -25.50
CA GLU A 123 7.06 11.12 -25.82
C GLU A 123 6.79 11.59 -27.25
N GLU A 124 6.78 10.66 -28.21
CA GLU A 124 6.43 10.94 -29.58
C GLU A 124 5.00 11.47 -29.73
N PHE A 125 4.04 10.79 -29.07
CA PHE A 125 2.65 11.19 -29.07
C PHE A 125 2.46 12.61 -28.51
N TYR A 126 3.09 12.96 -27.40
CA TYR A 126 2.96 14.30 -26.84
C TYR A 126 3.73 15.35 -27.66
N ARG A 127 4.81 15.00 -28.32
CA ARG A 127 5.50 15.88 -29.27
C ARG A 127 4.59 16.23 -30.43
N GLU A 128 4.00 15.23 -31.10
CA GLU A 128 3.05 15.44 -32.18
C GLU A 128 1.83 16.24 -31.73
N GLN A 129 1.26 15.91 -30.57
CA GLN A 129 0.12 16.64 -30.02
C GLN A 129 0.45 18.10 -29.71
N ASN A 130 1.67 18.41 -29.28
CA ASN A 130 2.11 19.80 -29.06
C ASN A 130 2.25 20.56 -30.37
N GLU A 131 2.79 19.93 -31.41
CA GLU A 131 2.87 20.55 -32.77
C GLU A 131 1.47 20.83 -33.31
N ASP A 132 0.56 19.87 -33.18
CA ASP A 132 -0.86 20.04 -33.56
C ASP A 132 -1.54 21.18 -32.77
N ARG A 133 -1.27 21.24 -31.46
CA ARG A 133 -1.80 22.32 -30.60
C ARG A 133 -1.30 23.68 -31.01
N GLU A 134 0.00 23.85 -31.29
CA GLU A 134 0.56 25.11 -31.74
C GLU A 134 -0.03 25.54 -33.08
N ALA A 135 -0.19 24.61 -34.03
CA ALA A 135 -0.84 24.89 -35.32
C ALA A 135 -2.31 25.27 -35.13
N TYR A 136 -3.02 24.64 -34.22
CA TYR A 136 -4.41 24.91 -33.90
C TYR A 136 -4.57 26.28 -33.22
N GLU A 137 -3.69 26.62 -32.27
CA GLU A 137 -3.73 27.92 -31.57
C GLU A 137 -3.47 29.08 -32.52
N LYS A 138 -2.57 28.91 -33.50
CA LYS A 138 -2.35 29.92 -34.58
C LYS A 138 -3.64 30.15 -35.37
N ARG A 139 -4.33 29.08 -35.79
CA ARG A 139 -5.62 29.19 -36.50
C ARG A 139 -6.70 29.85 -35.63
N ARG A 140 -6.74 29.51 -34.36
CA ARG A 140 -7.70 30.08 -33.41
C ARG A 140 -7.45 31.56 -33.14
N ALA A 141 -6.22 32.03 -33.24
CA ALA A 141 -5.91 33.44 -33.14
C ALA A 141 -6.51 34.24 -34.35
N GLU A 142 -6.61 33.59 -35.50
CA GLU A 142 -7.24 34.15 -36.69
C GLU A 142 -8.78 34.03 -36.66
N GLU A 143 -9.28 32.94 -36.04
CA GLU A 143 -10.71 32.64 -35.93
C GLU A 143 -11.11 32.33 -34.47
N PRO A 144 -11.44 33.35 -33.66
CA PRO A 144 -11.72 33.20 -32.22
C PRO A 144 -12.96 32.38 -31.88
N SER A 145 -13.80 32.04 -32.86
CA SER A 145 -15.00 31.20 -32.70
C SER A 145 -14.68 29.73 -32.53
N LEU A 146 -13.46 29.28 -32.84
CA LEU A 146 -13.05 27.91 -32.74
C LEU A 146 -13.04 27.44 -31.27
N PRO A 147 -13.49 26.21 -30.98
CA PRO A 147 -13.46 25.61 -29.62
C PRO A 147 -12.02 25.53 -29.12
N LYS A 148 -11.84 25.26 -27.81
CA LYS A 148 -10.51 24.99 -27.25
C LYS A 148 -9.96 23.68 -27.79
N PHE A 149 -8.63 23.63 -28.02
CA PHE A 149 -7.96 22.38 -28.38
C PHE A 149 -8.22 21.30 -27.31
N ARG A 150 -8.62 20.11 -27.75
CA ARG A 150 -8.86 18.99 -26.84
C ARG A 150 -7.62 18.12 -26.80
N GLU A 151 -6.91 18.19 -25.68
CA GLU A 151 -5.78 17.31 -25.42
C GLU A 151 -6.25 15.87 -25.29
N ARG A 152 -5.46 14.95 -25.84
CA ARG A 152 -5.66 13.49 -25.71
C ARG A 152 -4.60 12.94 -24.78
N GLU A 153 -4.97 12.00 -23.96
CA GLU A 153 -4.08 11.33 -23.04
C GLU A 153 -3.55 10.03 -23.68
N TYR A 154 -2.23 9.80 -23.57
CA TYR A 154 -1.63 8.56 -24.05
C TYR A 154 -1.84 7.45 -23.03
N LEU A 155 -2.32 6.31 -23.51
CA LEU A 155 -2.48 5.10 -22.69
C LEU A 155 -1.30 4.16 -22.96
N VAL A 156 -0.37 4.10 -22.01
CA VAL A 156 0.81 3.21 -22.09
C VAL A 156 0.38 1.75 -22.22
N ASP A 157 0.84 1.09 -23.27
CA ASP A 157 0.71 -0.36 -23.46
C ASP A 157 1.99 -1.09 -23.03
N PRO A 158 1.99 -1.72 -21.83
CA PRO A 158 3.18 -2.41 -21.36
C PRO A 158 3.65 -3.58 -22.21
N SER A 159 2.85 -4.01 -23.19
CA SER A 159 3.22 -5.13 -24.06
C SER A 159 3.92 -4.73 -25.34
N ARG A 160 3.77 -3.47 -25.71
CA ARG A 160 4.20 -2.96 -27.02
C ARG A 160 5.22 -1.83 -26.90
N ASP A 161 5.04 -0.98 -25.88
CA ASP A 161 5.80 0.24 -25.74
C ASP A 161 7.22 -0.02 -25.25
N HIS A 162 8.14 0.88 -25.63
CA HIS A 162 9.56 0.82 -25.33
C HIS A 162 9.90 1.76 -24.19
N PHE A 163 10.66 1.26 -23.23
CA PHE A 163 10.98 1.95 -21.99
C PHE A 163 12.48 2.18 -21.84
N TYR A 164 12.83 3.36 -21.32
CA TYR A 164 14.21 3.71 -20.99
C TYR A 164 14.27 4.63 -19.77
N ILE A 165 15.45 4.78 -19.20
CA ILE A 165 15.71 5.71 -18.09
C ILE A 165 16.76 6.70 -18.56
N PRO A 166 16.42 7.99 -18.78
CA PRO A 166 17.37 9.00 -19.21
C PRO A 166 18.57 9.11 -18.26
N GLU A 167 19.72 9.48 -18.81
CA GLU A 167 20.97 9.51 -18.05
C GLU A 167 20.92 10.49 -16.88
N ASP A 168 20.27 11.64 -17.05
CA ASP A 168 20.02 12.64 -16.00
C ASP A 168 19.20 12.12 -14.83
N LYS A 169 18.36 11.09 -15.05
CA LYS A 169 17.53 10.45 -14.02
C LYS A 169 18.09 9.16 -13.49
N SER A 170 19.17 8.64 -14.05
CA SER A 170 19.76 7.34 -13.68
C SER A 170 20.16 7.31 -12.21
N GLU A 171 20.83 8.34 -11.71
CA GLU A 171 21.23 8.43 -10.31
C GLU A 171 20.04 8.50 -9.34
N MET A 172 18.99 9.24 -9.72
CA MET A 172 17.73 9.29 -8.97
C MET A 172 17.05 7.92 -8.95
N ALA A 173 17.03 7.22 -10.09
CA ALA A 173 16.46 5.90 -10.22
C ALA A 173 17.21 4.89 -9.33
N GLU A 174 18.54 4.88 -9.36
CA GLU A 174 19.37 4.03 -8.53
C GLU A 174 19.11 4.27 -7.03
N ARG A 175 19.13 5.52 -6.58
CA ARG A 175 18.89 5.87 -5.16
C ARG A 175 17.49 5.46 -4.70
N LYS A 176 16.48 5.71 -5.52
CA LYS A 176 15.08 5.47 -5.15
C LYS A 176 14.71 3.99 -5.15
N PHE A 177 15.26 3.23 -6.07
CA PHE A 177 14.98 1.81 -6.28
C PHE A 177 16.14 0.90 -5.85
N ASP A 178 17.08 1.43 -5.05
CA ASP A 178 18.17 0.64 -4.48
C ASP A 178 17.59 -0.47 -3.59
N ALA A 179 17.91 -1.70 -3.96
CA ALA A 179 17.45 -2.89 -3.23
C ALA A 179 18.47 -3.36 -2.18
N LYS A 180 19.51 -2.58 -1.86
CA LYS A 180 20.46 -2.95 -0.83
C LYS A 180 19.72 -3.23 0.48
N GLY A 181 19.79 -4.47 0.96
CA GLY A 181 19.17 -4.92 2.19
C GLY A 181 17.70 -5.33 2.10
N ALA A 182 17.03 -5.25 0.96
CA ALA A 182 15.66 -5.71 0.79
C ALA A 182 15.62 -7.11 0.18
N SER A 183 15.67 -8.12 1.02
CA SER A 183 15.40 -9.52 0.64
C SER A 183 13.97 -9.90 1.05
N TRP A 184 13.30 -10.78 0.29
CA TRP A 184 12.03 -11.37 0.73
C TRP A 184 12.16 -12.05 2.09
N VAL A 185 13.30 -12.68 2.35
CA VAL A 185 13.62 -13.28 3.64
C VAL A 185 13.62 -12.22 4.75
N SER A 186 14.28 -11.07 4.53
CA SER A 186 14.29 -9.96 5.50
C SER A 186 12.86 -9.45 5.76
N THR A 187 12.03 -9.34 4.73
CA THR A 187 10.64 -8.90 4.89
C THR A 187 9.82 -9.90 5.71
N ILE A 188 9.96 -11.19 5.43
CA ILE A 188 9.29 -12.24 6.22
C ILE A 188 9.74 -12.20 7.67
N VAL A 189 11.04 -12.05 7.93
CA VAL A 189 11.57 -11.92 9.29
C VAL A 189 10.96 -10.72 10.01
N TRP A 190 10.88 -9.56 9.36
CA TRP A 190 10.24 -8.38 9.95
C TRP A 190 8.75 -8.58 10.22
N ILE A 191 8.01 -9.25 9.33
CA ILE A 191 6.59 -9.59 9.56
C ILE A 191 6.46 -10.49 10.79
N VAL A 192 7.31 -11.52 10.93
CA VAL A 192 7.32 -12.39 12.10
C VAL A 192 7.63 -11.60 13.39
N VAL A 193 8.62 -10.70 13.35
CA VAL A 193 8.96 -9.83 14.50
C VAL A 193 7.77 -8.95 14.88
N ILE A 194 7.07 -8.37 13.90
CA ILE A 194 5.87 -7.56 14.15
C ILE A 194 4.76 -8.39 14.79
N ILE A 195 4.54 -9.63 14.31
CA ILE A 195 3.55 -10.54 14.89
C ILE A 195 3.90 -10.89 16.35
N VAL A 196 5.16 -11.22 16.61
CA VAL A 196 5.63 -11.51 17.97
C VAL A 196 5.46 -10.29 18.88
N ALA A 197 5.86 -9.11 18.40
CA ALA A 197 5.71 -7.87 19.14
C ALA A 197 4.24 -7.55 19.47
N PHE A 198 3.31 -7.87 18.56
CA PHE A 198 1.88 -7.71 18.79
C PHE A 198 1.39 -8.63 19.93
N PHE A 199 1.77 -9.90 19.93
CA PHE A 199 1.39 -10.81 21.02
C PHE A 199 2.01 -10.42 22.37
N VAL A 200 3.25 -9.94 22.36
CA VAL A 200 3.90 -9.39 23.57
C VAL A 200 3.12 -8.18 24.07
N LEU A 201 2.73 -7.27 23.20
CA LEU A 201 1.94 -6.10 23.57
C LEU A 201 0.58 -6.49 24.15
N LEU A 202 -0.09 -7.49 23.58
CA LEU A 202 -1.34 -8.03 24.14
C LEU A 202 -1.13 -8.64 25.53
N SER A 203 0.01 -9.29 25.79
CA SER A 203 0.32 -9.83 27.12
C SER A 203 0.52 -8.76 28.20
N PHE A 204 1.03 -7.57 27.82
CA PHE A 204 1.17 -6.44 28.75
C PHE A 204 -0.09 -5.57 28.86
N LEU A 205 -1.08 -5.81 28.01
CA LEU A 205 -2.29 -5.00 27.98
C LEU A 205 -3.06 -5.00 29.30
N PRO A 206 -3.24 -6.13 30.03
CA PRO A 206 -3.89 -6.14 31.34
C PRO A 206 -3.18 -5.25 32.36
N ASP A 207 -1.86 -5.23 32.38
CA ASP A 207 -1.07 -4.42 33.32
C ASP A 207 -1.26 -2.92 33.03
N ILE A 208 -1.27 -2.54 31.75
CA ILE A 208 -1.53 -1.17 31.32
C ILE A 208 -2.95 -0.75 31.70
N LEU A 209 -3.93 -1.62 31.48
CA LEU A 209 -5.33 -1.35 31.82
C LEU A 209 -5.56 -1.24 33.33
N ASN A 210 -4.90 -2.08 34.16
CA ASN A 210 -4.91 -1.96 35.60
C ASN A 210 -4.36 -0.60 36.04
N ALA A 211 -3.20 -0.20 35.52
CA ALA A 211 -2.62 1.12 35.85
C ALA A 211 -3.55 2.28 35.44
N LEU A 212 -4.19 2.22 34.28
CA LEU A 212 -5.17 3.20 33.83
C LEU A 212 -6.43 3.22 34.70
N ASN A 213 -6.93 2.04 35.12
CA ASN A 213 -8.09 1.91 36.01
C ASN A 213 -7.82 2.56 37.38
N ASP A 214 -6.63 2.30 37.95
CA ASP A 214 -6.21 2.89 39.21
C ASP A 214 -6.05 4.42 39.10
N PHE A 215 -5.47 4.88 38.00
CA PHE A 215 -5.34 6.31 37.70
C PHE A 215 -6.73 6.99 37.58
N ALA A 216 -7.65 6.39 36.81
CA ALA A 216 -9.01 6.88 36.67
C ALA A 216 -9.74 6.91 38.01
N GLY A 217 -9.59 5.88 38.88
CA GLY A 217 -10.13 5.83 40.21
C GLY A 217 -9.61 6.92 41.15
N SER A 218 -8.35 7.33 41.00
CA SER A 218 -7.74 8.40 41.77
C SER A 218 -8.35 9.78 41.49
N PHE A 219 -8.79 10.04 40.27
CA PHE A 219 -9.53 11.28 39.94
C PHE A 219 -10.94 11.27 40.48
N ASN A 220 -11.65 10.15 40.37
CA ASN A 220 -13.03 10.02 40.81
C ASN A 220 -13.17 10.17 42.34
N ASN A 221 -12.17 9.70 43.10
CA ASN A 221 -12.16 9.83 44.57
C ASN A 221 -11.78 11.24 45.06
N ASN A 222 -11.22 12.10 44.20
CA ASN A 222 -10.81 13.45 44.55
C ASN A 222 -11.87 14.53 44.18
N ASP A 223 -12.99 14.16 43.60
CA ASP A 223 -14.07 15.11 43.29
C ASP A 223 -14.99 15.35 44.50
N PRO A 224 -14.90 16.53 45.18
CA PRO A 224 -15.68 16.82 46.35
C PRO A 224 -17.18 17.04 46.06
N THR A 225 -17.58 17.02 44.79
CA THR A 225 -18.97 17.25 44.36
C THR A 225 -19.85 15.99 44.40
N LEU A 226 -19.23 14.81 44.64
CA LEU A 226 -19.90 13.51 44.69
C LEU A 226 -20.09 12.96 46.12
N ARG A 227 -19.98 13.81 47.14
CA ARG A 227 -20.28 13.48 48.53
C ARG A 227 -21.57 14.10 49.00
#